data_e78fdb8aa2757eb312ed09a64812324a
#
_entry.id   e78fdb8aa2757eb312ed09a64812324a
#
_cell.length_a   1.000
_cell.length_b   1.000
_cell.length_c   1.000
_cell.angle_alpha   90.00
_cell.angle_beta   90.00
_cell.angle_gamma   90.00
#
_symmetry.space_group_name_H-M   'P 1'
#
loop_
_entity.id
_entity.type
_entity.pdbx_description
1 polymer ?
#
loop_
_entity_poly.entity_id
_entity_poly.type
_entity_poly.pdbx_seq_one_letter_code
_entity_poly.pdbx_strand_id
1 'polypeptide(L)'
;MTPPENGARGSWQWGVVGASVIGSEHERRGLGCDDAYCYGVTQDFMVAAVADGAGSVTGTSAWGSYTACQSVLANAMRSRFIREFRTSTTEEAQQLIRVLFEKATEHVHTQARHFGLDSAKLATTLCVALADRERAVFGQIGDGVIAVQTDDSIETLLIEAKDDYPNATWFLQSDGAFDESFRTAVRPAVTAFALSTDGMTYKITNVATGEAYEPFFRGSWERVRAGANSANFASLLRSIEDDQTGDDKTMVLATLCWEDDAYHPSPTPIIKMTASSPTPPPVRPNTPVAQAVPAEPAPAPPEATDLPVDTSDAVAATPEPDTAPLAKSSSRPRLFRRSEK
;
A
#
# COMPACT_ATOMS: atom_id res chain seq x y z
N MET A 1 2.47 -29.58 -5.51
CA MET A 1 3.57 -29.69 -6.53
C MET A 1 4.35 -30.96 -6.32
N THR A 2 4.50 -31.77 -7.34
CA THR A 2 5.34 -33.00 -7.33
C THR A 2 6.75 -32.66 -7.83
N PRO A 3 7.81 -33.26 -7.24
CA PRO A 3 9.15 -33.15 -7.76
C PRO A 3 9.22 -33.74 -9.19
N PRO A 4 10.19 -33.30 -10.02
CA PRO A 4 10.36 -33.87 -11.35
C PRO A 4 10.61 -35.37 -11.27
N GLU A 5 10.04 -36.15 -12.20
CA GLU A 5 10.04 -37.63 -12.22
C GLU A 5 11.43 -38.28 -12.36
N ASN A 6 12.48 -37.47 -12.60
CA ASN A 6 13.82 -37.98 -12.94
C ASN A 6 14.68 -38.41 -11.74
N GLY A 7 14.14 -38.49 -10.52
CA GLY A 7 14.92 -38.84 -9.34
C GLY A 7 16.05 -37.85 -9.02
N ALA A 8 16.03 -36.67 -9.60
CA ALA A 8 16.97 -35.59 -9.33
C ALA A 8 16.85 -35.18 -7.84
N ARG A 9 18.00 -35.11 -7.15
CA ARG A 9 18.06 -34.50 -5.83
C ARG A 9 17.96 -33.01 -6.01
N GLY A 10 17.05 -32.36 -5.29
CA GLY A 10 16.85 -30.93 -5.34
C GLY A 10 15.91 -30.46 -4.24
N SER A 11 15.73 -29.16 -4.17
CA SER A 11 14.86 -28.54 -3.16
C SER A 11 13.99 -27.46 -3.80
N TRP A 12 12.81 -27.24 -3.20
CA TRP A 12 11.98 -26.10 -3.53
C TRP A 12 12.53 -24.83 -2.90
N GLN A 13 12.73 -23.79 -3.70
CA GLN A 13 13.18 -22.48 -3.27
C GLN A 13 12.30 -21.38 -3.85
N TRP A 14 12.24 -20.23 -3.17
CA TRP A 14 11.52 -19.06 -3.67
C TRP A 14 12.35 -18.32 -4.72
N GLY A 15 11.88 -18.33 -5.97
CA GLY A 15 12.32 -17.41 -7.00
C GLY A 15 11.55 -16.10 -6.87
N VAL A 16 12.25 -14.96 -6.91
CA VAL A 16 11.64 -13.64 -6.65
C VAL A 16 12.18 -12.58 -7.58
N VAL A 17 11.31 -11.73 -8.10
CA VAL A 17 11.67 -10.49 -8.76
C VAL A 17 10.82 -9.34 -8.23
N GLY A 18 11.41 -8.15 -8.17
CA GLY A 18 10.71 -6.93 -7.83
C GLY A 18 11.16 -5.78 -8.72
N ALA A 19 10.25 -4.86 -9.00
CA ALA A 19 10.53 -3.62 -9.71
C ALA A 19 9.58 -2.51 -9.28
N SER A 20 10.11 -1.29 -9.28
CA SER A 20 9.37 -0.02 -9.19
C SER A 20 9.69 0.77 -10.45
N VAL A 21 8.68 1.36 -11.06
CA VAL A 21 8.81 2.26 -12.20
C VAL A 21 7.94 3.49 -11.97
N ILE A 22 8.51 4.63 -12.29
CA ILE A 22 7.84 5.91 -12.16
C ILE A 22 6.62 5.98 -13.07
N GLY A 23 5.54 6.55 -12.58
CA GLY A 23 4.32 6.82 -13.33
C GLY A 23 4.41 8.06 -14.21
N SER A 24 3.61 8.08 -15.27
CA SER A 24 3.62 9.19 -16.24
C SER A 24 3.21 10.53 -15.62
N GLU A 25 2.35 10.52 -14.61
CA GLU A 25 1.96 11.74 -13.88
C GLU A 25 3.13 12.31 -13.06
N HIS A 26 3.89 11.44 -12.38
CA HIS A 26 5.10 11.85 -11.65
C HIS A 26 6.20 12.34 -12.59
N GLU A 27 6.44 11.64 -13.73
CA GLU A 27 7.38 12.11 -14.77
C GLU A 27 7.00 13.50 -15.30
N ARG A 28 5.73 13.71 -15.62
CA ARG A 28 5.22 14.98 -16.13
C ARG A 28 5.42 16.14 -15.15
N ARG A 29 5.38 15.84 -13.84
CA ARG A 29 5.59 16.81 -12.76
C ARG A 29 7.07 16.95 -12.36
N GLY A 30 7.96 16.17 -12.96
CA GLY A 30 9.39 16.17 -12.61
C GLY A 30 9.67 15.61 -11.22
N LEU A 31 8.80 14.73 -10.71
CA LEU A 31 8.96 14.02 -9.43
C LEU A 31 9.71 12.70 -9.65
N GLY A 32 10.11 12.06 -8.55
CA GLY A 32 10.60 10.69 -8.53
C GLY A 32 9.47 9.68 -8.37
N CYS A 33 9.82 8.39 -8.29
CA CYS A 33 8.91 7.34 -7.88
C CYS A 33 8.76 7.39 -6.35
N ASP A 34 7.52 7.53 -5.90
CA ASP A 34 7.18 7.57 -4.47
C ASP A 34 6.91 6.16 -3.90
N ASP A 35 6.86 5.15 -4.76
CA ASP A 35 6.73 3.75 -4.39
C ASP A 35 8.04 3.11 -3.94
N ALA A 36 7.94 2.08 -3.12
CA ALA A 36 9.06 1.23 -2.74
C ALA A 36 8.68 -0.26 -2.70
N TYR A 37 9.69 -1.11 -2.85
CA TYR A 37 9.57 -2.54 -2.57
C TYR A 37 10.82 -3.07 -1.88
N CYS A 38 10.66 -4.21 -1.21
CA CYS A 38 11.77 -5.03 -0.75
C CYS A 38 11.42 -6.52 -0.80
N TYR A 39 12.43 -7.37 -0.82
CA TYR A 39 12.29 -8.77 -0.52
C TYR A 39 13.58 -9.36 0.05
N GLY A 40 13.45 -10.42 0.83
CA GLY A 40 14.54 -11.20 1.35
C GLY A 40 14.19 -12.69 1.32
N VAL A 41 15.11 -13.52 0.85
CA VAL A 41 14.95 -14.97 0.78
C VAL A 41 16.13 -15.63 1.49
N THR A 42 15.86 -16.62 2.32
CA THR A 42 16.87 -17.46 2.92
C THR A 42 16.33 -18.89 3.10
N GLN A 43 16.96 -19.85 2.47
CA GLN A 43 16.49 -21.24 2.45
C GLN A 43 15.03 -21.29 1.94
N ASP A 44 14.12 -21.79 2.79
CA ASP A 44 12.70 -21.95 2.51
C ASP A 44 11.83 -20.75 2.99
N PHE A 45 12.41 -19.76 3.67
CA PHE A 45 11.70 -18.59 4.16
C PHE A 45 11.92 -17.38 3.24
N MET A 46 10.84 -16.64 3.02
CA MET A 46 10.91 -15.35 2.34
C MET A 46 10.04 -14.30 3.01
N VAL A 47 10.43 -13.05 2.83
CA VAL A 47 9.64 -11.86 3.10
C VAL A 47 9.60 -10.97 1.85
N ALA A 48 8.47 -10.38 1.58
CA ALA A 48 8.32 -9.33 0.56
C ALA A 48 7.43 -8.21 1.10
N ALA A 49 7.68 -6.99 0.64
CA ALA A 49 6.80 -5.85 0.88
C ALA A 49 6.78 -4.91 -0.32
N VAL A 50 5.64 -4.26 -0.52
CA VAL A 50 5.47 -3.10 -1.39
C VAL A 50 4.76 -2.01 -0.61
N ALA A 51 5.07 -0.76 -0.91
CA ALA A 51 4.51 0.41 -0.26
C ALA A 51 4.40 1.54 -1.28
N ASP A 52 3.23 2.17 -1.32
CA ASP A 52 2.94 3.33 -2.13
C ASP A 52 3.02 4.58 -1.26
N GLY A 53 3.84 5.53 -1.67
CA GLY A 53 3.97 6.83 -1.03
C GLY A 53 2.91 7.79 -1.54
N ALA A 54 1.93 8.14 -0.69
CA ALA A 54 0.82 9.01 -1.07
C ALA A 54 1.29 10.31 -1.71
N GLY A 55 1.11 10.42 -3.03
CA GLY A 55 1.56 11.43 -3.95
C GLY A 55 1.74 12.83 -3.36
N SER A 56 2.86 13.08 -2.71
CA SER A 56 3.14 14.39 -2.15
C SER A 56 3.62 15.32 -3.25
N VAL A 57 3.14 16.55 -3.25
CA VAL A 57 3.64 17.62 -4.13
C VAL A 57 5.16 17.81 -3.98
N THR A 58 5.77 17.25 -2.94
CA THR A 58 7.16 17.45 -2.54
C THR A 58 8.03 16.20 -2.71
N GLY A 59 7.46 15.03 -3.10
CA GLY A 59 8.19 13.75 -3.19
C GLY A 59 8.72 13.24 -1.85
N THR A 60 8.21 13.74 -0.72
CA THR A 60 8.65 13.30 0.61
C THR A 60 8.04 11.98 1.02
N SER A 61 6.92 11.58 0.42
CA SER A 61 6.25 10.28 0.62
C SER A 61 7.12 9.09 0.21
N ALA A 62 8.01 9.25 -0.77
CA ALA A 62 9.02 8.25 -1.12
C ALA A 62 9.88 7.81 0.08
N TRP A 63 10.11 8.70 1.05
CA TRP A 63 10.79 8.33 2.30
C TRP A 63 9.91 7.48 3.21
N GLY A 64 8.59 7.67 3.17
CA GLY A 64 7.63 6.85 3.91
C GLY A 64 7.64 5.42 3.41
N SER A 65 7.39 5.21 2.13
CA SER A 65 7.37 3.90 1.48
C SER A 65 8.71 3.17 1.60
N TYR A 66 9.83 3.87 1.35
CA TYR A 66 11.17 3.31 1.52
C TYR A 66 11.43 2.88 2.96
N THR A 67 11.13 3.73 3.95
CA THR A 67 11.36 3.43 5.37
C THR A 67 10.50 2.27 5.85
N ALA A 68 9.24 2.20 5.43
CA ALA A 68 8.34 1.09 5.76
C ALA A 68 8.89 -0.24 5.23
N CYS A 69 9.26 -0.31 3.95
CA CYS A 69 9.89 -1.49 3.34
C CYS A 69 11.20 -1.88 4.04
N GLN A 70 12.08 -0.91 4.32
CA GLN A 70 13.34 -1.16 5.03
C GLN A 70 13.09 -1.73 6.43
N SER A 71 12.11 -1.20 7.16
CA SER A 71 11.73 -1.70 8.48
C SER A 71 11.27 -3.16 8.44
N VAL A 72 10.38 -3.48 7.50
CA VAL A 72 9.89 -4.87 7.31
C VAL A 72 11.06 -5.81 7.06
N LEU A 73 11.90 -5.50 6.06
CA LEU A 73 13.03 -6.33 5.68
C LEU A 73 14.00 -6.55 6.83
N ALA A 74 14.41 -5.48 7.50
CA ALA A 74 15.40 -5.54 8.59
C ALA A 74 14.90 -6.33 9.81
N ASN A 75 13.59 -6.34 10.08
CA ASN A 75 13.01 -7.08 11.20
C ASN A 75 12.69 -8.52 10.84
N ALA A 76 12.13 -8.80 9.66
CA ALA A 76 11.73 -10.13 9.23
C ALA A 76 12.93 -11.05 8.92
N MET A 77 14.05 -10.49 8.42
CA MET A 77 15.25 -11.27 8.11
C MET A 77 16.13 -11.61 9.31
N ARG A 78 15.71 -11.23 10.53
CA ARG A 78 16.43 -11.66 11.75
C ARG A 78 16.22 -13.15 11.99
N SER A 79 17.30 -13.87 12.25
CA SER A 79 17.24 -15.33 12.52
C SER A 79 16.28 -15.72 13.64
N ARG A 80 16.10 -14.85 14.65
CA ARG A 80 15.10 -15.06 15.71
C ARG A 80 13.67 -15.01 15.14
N PHE A 81 13.35 -13.99 14.34
CA PHE A 81 12.03 -13.83 13.73
C PHE A 81 11.68 -15.01 12.82
N ILE A 82 12.63 -15.44 11.97
CA ILE A 82 12.43 -16.58 11.07
C ILE A 82 12.14 -17.87 11.85
N ARG A 83 12.88 -18.13 12.95
CA ARG A 83 12.60 -19.30 13.80
C ARG A 83 11.22 -19.20 14.45
N GLU A 84 10.85 -18.05 14.95
CA GLU A 84 9.56 -17.81 15.58
C GLU A 84 8.41 -18.01 14.57
N PHE A 85 8.54 -17.49 13.36
CA PHE A 85 7.57 -17.68 12.27
C PHE A 85 7.37 -19.18 11.95
N ARG A 86 8.45 -19.95 11.80
CA ARG A 86 8.38 -21.39 11.47
C ARG A 86 7.68 -22.24 12.53
N THR A 87 7.74 -21.84 13.79
CA THR A 87 7.14 -22.60 14.91
C THR A 87 5.81 -22.03 15.38
N SER A 88 5.36 -20.91 14.81
CA SER A 88 4.14 -20.23 15.23
C SER A 88 2.87 -20.95 14.74
N THR A 89 1.79 -20.80 15.49
CA THR A 89 0.43 -21.12 15.03
C THR A 89 -0.01 -20.10 13.96
N THR A 90 -1.19 -20.31 13.40
CA THR A 90 -1.77 -19.36 12.45
C THR A 90 -1.98 -17.97 13.07
N GLU A 91 -2.54 -17.93 14.27
CA GLU A 91 -2.82 -16.70 15.03
C GLU A 91 -1.53 -15.97 15.43
N GLU A 92 -0.52 -16.73 15.89
CA GLU A 92 0.80 -16.17 16.22
C GLU A 92 1.48 -15.59 14.97
N ALA A 93 1.37 -16.25 13.82
CA ALA A 93 1.93 -15.77 12.57
C ALA A 93 1.24 -14.48 12.08
N GLN A 94 -0.09 -14.36 12.28
CA GLN A 94 -0.81 -13.10 12.05
C GLN A 94 -0.37 -12.00 13.02
N GLN A 95 -0.06 -12.35 14.26
CA GLN A 95 0.49 -11.40 15.22
C GLN A 95 1.92 -10.97 14.85
N LEU A 96 2.75 -11.89 14.36
CA LEU A 96 4.10 -11.55 13.89
C LEU A 96 4.07 -10.54 12.74
N ILE A 97 3.16 -10.70 11.77
CA ILE A 97 3.04 -9.72 10.68
C ILE A 97 2.52 -8.38 11.20
N ARG A 98 1.57 -8.35 12.14
CA ARG A 98 1.11 -7.12 12.79
C ARG A 98 2.27 -6.36 13.45
N VAL A 99 3.16 -7.06 14.17
CA VAL A 99 4.35 -6.46 14.78
C VAL A 99 5.27 -5.81 13.74
N LEU A 100 5.37 -6.37 12.51
CA LEU A 100 6.13 -5.73 11.44
C LEU A 100 5.51 -4.40 11.00
N PHE A 101 4.18 -4.32 10.91
CA PHE A 101 3.46 -3.09 10.59
C PHE A 101 3.65 -2.03 11.68
N GLU A 102 3.49 -2.40 12.96
CA GLU A 102 3.70 -1.51 14.10
C GLU A 102 5.12 -0.92 14.10
N LYS A 103 6.13 -1.76 13.85
CA LYS A 103 7.53 -1.31 13.72
C LYS A 103 7.76 -0.43 12.48
N ALA A 104 7.11 -0.72 11.37
CA ALA A 104 7.20 0.11 10.18
C ALA A 104 6.63 1.50 10.46
N THR A 105 5.46 1.59 11.11
CA THR A 105 4.85 2.85 11.54
C THR A 105 5.78 3.64 12.46
N GLU A 106 6.36 3.00 13.48
CA GLU A 106 7.30 3.64 14.41
C GLU A 106 8.53 4.20 13.68
N HIS A 107 9.08 3.44 12.73
CA HIS A 107 10.24 3.89 11.95
C HIS A 107 9.89 5.06 11.04
N VAL A 108 8.72 5.05 10.38
CA VAL A 108 8.27 6.18 9.55
C VAL A 108 8.07 7.43 10.38
N HIS A 109 7.44 7.35 11.56
CA HIS A 109 7.33 8.48 12.50
C HIS A 109 8.71 8.98 12.95
N THR A 110 9.64 8.07 13.20
CA THR A 110 11.01 8.44 13.61
C THR A 110 11.74 9.14 12.47
N GLN A 111 11.57 8.67 11.22
CA GLN A 111 12.15 9.29 10.05
C GLN A 111 11.57 10.69 9.79
N ALA A 112 10.25 10.87 9.96
CA ALA A 112 9.61 12.17 9.86
C ALA A 112 10.19 13.17 10.87
N ARG A 113 10.30 12.75 12.14
CA ARG A 113 10.94 13.58 13.19
C ARG A 113 12.38 13.93 12.86
N HIS A 114 13.16 12.97 12.31
CA HIS A 114 14.55 13.22 11.90
C HIS A 114 14.66 14.30 10.81
N PHE A 115 13.69 14.35 9.90
CA PHE A 115 13.61 15.38 8.86
C PHE A 115 12.96 16.68 9.34
N GLY A 116 12.43 16.75 10.56
CA GLY A 116 11.65 17.89 11.05
C GLY A 116 10.32 18.07 10.30
N LEU A 117 9.76 16.98 9.80
CA LEU A 117 8.49 16.94 9.05
C LEU A 117 7.36 16.37 9.91
N ASP A 118 6.14 16.75 9.56
CA ASP A 118 4.94 16.04 9.98
C ASP A 118 4.93 14.63 9.35
N SER A 119 4.52 13.61 10.10
CA SER A 119 4.45 12.23 9.62
C SER A 119 3.51 12.05 8.43
N ALA A 120 2.47 12.87 8.32
CA ALA A 120 1.58 12.89 7.16
C ALA A 120 2.30 13.25 5.84
N LYS A 121 3.49 13.85 5.89
CA LYS A 121 4.33 14.10 4.70
C LYS A 121 5.08 12.87 4.21
N LEU A 122 5.12 11.82 5.02
CA LEU A 122 5.66 10.51 4.70
C LEU A 122 4.55 9.45 4.61
N ALA A 123 3.31 9.88 4.31
CA ALA A 123 2.18 8.97 4.21
C ALA A 123 2.47 7.84 3.20
N THR A 124 2.17 6.61 3.61
CA THR A 124 2.42 5.42 2.79
C THR A 124 1.47 4.29 3.12
N THR A 125 1.08 3.54 2.09
CA THR A 125 0.43 2.23 2.25
C THR A 125 1.47 1.16 2.58
N LEU A 126 1.03 -0.06 2.88
CA LEU A 126 1.94 -1.18 3.05
C LEU A 126 1.23 -2.52 2.80
N CYS A 127 1.80 -3.34 1.90
CA CYS A 127 1.48 -4.75 1.74
C CYS A 127 2.70 -5.60 2.09
N VAL A 128 2.53 -6.64 2.90
CA VAL A 128 3.61 -7.54 3.33
C VAL A 128 3.21 -8.99 3.12
N ALA A 129 4.15 -9.82 2.68
CA ALA A 129 4.06 -11.27 2.66
C ALA A 129 5.21 -11.90 3.45
N LEU A 130 4.90 -12.88 4.28
CA LEU A 130 5.83 -13.81 4.90
C LEU A 130 5.48 -15.21 4.40
N ALA A 131 6.42 -15.94 3.87
CA ALA A 131 6.14 -17.28 3.34
C ALA A 131 7.26 -18.28 3.67
N ASP A 132 6.86 -19.50 3.92
CA ASP A 132 7.71 -20.68 3.87
C ASP A 132 7.09 -21.72 2.91
N ARG A 133 7.47 -23.01 3.04
CA ARG A 133 6.93 -24.07 2.20
C ARG A 133 5.54 -24.53 2.60
N GLU A 134 5.14 -24.29 3.83
CA GLU A 134 3.90 -24.80 4.40
C GLU A 134 2.77 -23.78 4.25
N ARG A 135 3.10 -22.50 4.40
CA ARG A 135 2.11 -21.42 4.39
C ARG A 135 2.69 -20.07 3.98
N ALA A 136 1.80 -19.17 3.62
CA ALA A 136 2.09 -17.75 3.52
C ALA A 136 1.11 -16.94 4.36
N VAL A 137 1.62 -15.86 4.96
CA VAL A 137 0.85 -14.88 5.76
C VAL A 137 0.98 -13.53 5.09
N PHE A 138 -0.15 -12.90 4.88
CA PHE A 138 -0.26 -11.61 4.22
C PHE A 138 -0.84 -10.58 5.17
N GLY A 139 -0.36 -9.35 5.08
CA GLY A 139 -0.90 -8.20 5.79
C GLY A 139 -0.98 -7.00 4.87
N GLN A 140 -1.96 -6.13 5.13
CA GLN A 140 -2.22 -4.94 4.32
C GLN A 140 -2.79 -3.80 5.15
N ILE A 141 -2.31 -2.58 4.89
CA ILE A 141 -2.95 -1.29 5.15
C ILE A 141 -2.92 -0.52 3.83
N GLY A 142 -4.08 -0.03 3.39
CA GLY A 142 -4.27 0.66 2.12
C GLY A 142 -4.84 -0.26 1.04
N ASP A 143 -4.76 0.15 -0.22
CA ASP A 143 -5.49 -0.36 -1.38
C ASP A 143 -4.62 -1.08 -2.42
N GLY A 144 -3.41 -1.49 -2.04
CA GLY A 144 -2.57 -2.35 -2.89
C GLY A 144 -3.25 -3.69 -3.19
N VAL A 145 -2.68 -4.44 -4.12
CA VAL A 145 -3.21 -5.75 -4.56
C VAL A 145 -2.29 -6.88 -4.11
N ILE A 146 -2.89 -7.89 -3.49
CA ILE A 146 -2.25 -9.16 -3.16
C ILE A 146 -2.92 -10.26 -3.97
N ALA A 147 -2.18 -10.93 -4.85
CA ALA A 147 -2.66 -12.09 -5.59
C ALA A 147 -1.88 -13.34 -5.17
N VAL A 148 -2.57 -14.47 -5.04
CA VAL A 148 -2.02 -15.72 -4.53
C VAL A 148 -2.43 -16.88 -5.42
N GLN A 149 -1.49 -17.77 -5.70
CA GLN A 149 -1.74 -19.06 -6.33
C GLN A 149 -1.63 -20.19 -5.30
N THR A 150 -2.73 -20.92 -5.13
CA THR A 150 -2.79 -22.20 -4.42
C THR A 150 -3.27 -23.26 -5.41
N ASP A 151 -2.54 -24.35 -5.56
CA ASP A 151 -2.78 -25.34 -6.61
C ASP A 151 -2.93 -24.66 -8.00
N ASP A 152 -4.07 -24.80 -8.65
CA ASP A 152 -4.35 -24.20 -9.96
C ASP A 152 -5.19 -22.91 -9.91
N SER A 153 -5.65 -22.51 -8.73
CA SER A 153 -6.47 -21.32 -8.54
C SER A 153 -5.63 -20.08 -8.24
N ILE A 154 -6.08 -18.93 -8.76
CA ILE A 154 -5.51 -17.61 -8.45
C ILE A 154 -6.62 -16.78 -7.85
N GLU A 155 -6.36 -16.25 -6.67
CA GLU A 155 -7.29 -15.35 -5.97
C GLU A 155 -6.59 -14.05 -5.58
N THR A 156 -7.34 -12.98 -5.43
CA THR A 156 -6.91 -11.75 -4.75
C THR A 156 -7.31 -11.82 -3.29
N LEU A 157 -6.46 -11.29 -2.41
CA LEU A 157 -6.69 -11.27 -0.98
C LEU A 157 -6.83 -9.84 -0.48
N LEU A 158 -7.59 -9.67 0.61
CA LEU A 158 -7.65 -8.44 1.40
C LEU A 158 -8.06 -7.20 0.59
N ILE A 159 -8.80 -7.39 -0.50
CA ILE A 159 -9.33 -6.26 -1.29
C ILE A 159 -10.15 -5.36 -0.37
N GLU A 160 -9.86 -4.08 -0.40
CA GLU A 160 -10.59 -3.09 0.37
C GLU A 160 -12.01 -2.94 -0.20
N ALA A 161 -13.01 -3.19 0.65
CA ALA A 161 -14.38 -2.83 0.30
C ALA A 161 -14.45 -1.31 0.24
N LYS A 162 -14.70 -0.76 -0.95
CA LYS A 162 -14.94 0.67 -1.12
C LYS A 162 -16.38 0.95 -0.68
N ASP A 163 -16.55 1.20 0.62
CA ASP A 163 -17.80 1.70 1.19
C ASP A 163 -18.05 3.17 0.78
N ASP A 164 -18.98 3.85 1.39
CA ASP A 164 -19.54 5.17 1.01
C ASP A 164 -18.55 6.31 0.68
N TYR A 165 -17.23 6.10 0.86
CA TYR A 165 -16.17 7.05 0.52
C TYR A 165 -15.12 6.42 -0.41
N PRO A 166 -15.39 6.29 -1.72
CA PRO A 166 -14.57 5.54 -2.67
C PRO A 166 -13.14 6.09 -2.90
N ASN A 167 -12.78 7.22 -2.30
CA ASN A 167 -11.51 7.92 -2.54
C ASN A 167 -10.64 8.11 -1.28
N ALA A 168 -10.94 7.45 -0.17
CA ALA A 168 -10.14 7.56 1.05
C ALA A 168 -9.27 6.32 1.23
N THR A 169 -8.00 6.41 0.84
CA THR A 169 -6.99 5.39 1.14
C THR A 169 -6.47 5.55 2.55
N TRP A 170 -6.37 4.45 3.30
CA TRP A 170 -5.73 4.42 4.60
C TRP A 170 -4.21 4.33 4.45
N PHE A 171 -3.51 5.14 5.21
CA PHE A 171 -2.04 5.11 5.28
C PHE A 171 -1.57 4.52 6.61
N LEU A 172 -0.37 4.00 6.61
CA LEU A 172 0.26 3.38 7.79
C LEU A 172 0.27 4.30 9.02
N GLN A 173 0.34 5.62 8.82
CA GLN A 173 0.35 6.64 9.86
C GLN A 173 -1.03 7.23 10.18
N SER A 174 -2.09 6.82 9.50
CA SER A 174 -3.44 7.33 9.77
C SER A 174 -3.90 6.93 11.16
N ASP A 175 -4.50 7.86 11.88
CA ASP A 175 -5.12 7.56 13.16
C ASP A 175 -6.22 6.50 12.95
N GLY A 176 -6.18 5.42 13.71
CA GLY A 176 -7.14 4.31 13.56
C GLY A 176 -6.82 3.31 12.44
N ALA A 177 -5.74 3.47 11.66
CA ALA A 177 -5.41 2.57 10.54
C ALA A 177 -5.36 1.09 10.92
N PHE A 178 -4.88 0.78 12.14
CA PHE A 178 -4.81 -0.60 12.63
C PHE A 178 -6.17 -1.20 13.00
N ASP A 179 -7.14 -0.38 13.33
CA ASP A 179 -8.49 -0.83 13.70
C ASP A 179 -9.40 -0.88 12.48
N GLU A 180 -9.24 0.04 11.54
CA GLU A 180 -10.16 0.22 10.40
C GLU A 180 -9.65 -0.45 9.11
N SER A 181 -8.34 -0.46 8.86
CA SER A 181 -7.77 -0.91 7.58
C SER A 181 -6.80 -2.08 7.69
N PHE A 182 -6.18 -2.34 8.85
CA PHE A 182 -5.23 -3.44 8.95
C PHE A 182 -5.95 -4.79 8.81
N ARG A 183 -5.56 -5.55 7.79
CA ARG A 183 -6.13 -6.86 7.46
C ARG A 183 -5.03 -7.89 7.30
N THR A 184 -5.34 -9.14 7.65
CA THR A 184 -4.42 -10.28 7.47
C THR A 184 -5.12 -11.47 6.85
N ALA A 185 -4.38 -12.25 6.08
CA ALA A 185 -4.82 -13.54 5.56
C ALA A 185 -3.70 -14.57 5.68
N VAL A 186 -4.08 -15.82 5.91
CA VAL A 186 -3.16 -16.97 5.88
C VAL A 186 -3.63 -17.94 4.80
N ARG A 187 -2.69 -18.44 4.01
CA ARG A 187 -2.95 -19.46 3.00
C ARG A 187 -1.95 -20.59 3.13
N PRO A 188 -2.40 -21.83 3.24
CA PRO A 188 -1.52 -23.00 3.17
C PRO A 188 -1.12 -23.28 1.73
N ALA A 189 -0.01 -24.00 1.53
CA ALA A 189 0.42 -24.54 0.25
C ALA A 189 0.47 -23.52 -0.90
N VAL A 190 0.89 -22.28 -0.59
CA VAL A 190 1.07 -21.23 -1.60
C VAL A 190 2.22 -21.58 -2.53
N THR A 191 1.96 -21.57 -3.83
CA THR A 191 2.96 -21.89 -4.85
C THR A 191 3.52 -20.65 -5.54
N ALA A 192 2.75 -19.55 -5.55
CA ALA A 192 3.18 -18.26 -6.03
C ALA A 192 2.34 -17.13 -5.42
N PHE A 193 2.90 -15.94 -5.33
CA PHE A 193 2.15 -14.74 -4.97
C PHE A 193 2.71 -13.48 -5.63
N ALA A 194 1.92 -12.44 -5.64
CA ALA A 194 2.28 -11.11 -6.08
C ALA A 194 1.81 -10.07 -5.05
N LEU A 195 2.64 -9.08 -4.80
CA LEU A 195 2.28 -7.84 -4.12
C LEU A 195 2.41 -6.71 -5.13
N SER A 196 1.44 -5.80 -5.15
CA SER A 196 1.45 -4.62 -6.03
C SER A 196 0.94 -3.40 -5.29
N THR A 197 1.45 -2.22 -5.63
CA THR A 197 0.81 -0.94 -5.35
C THR A 197 -0.39 -0.75 -6.28
N ASP A 198 -1.22 0.25 -6.02
CA ASP A 198 -2.51 0.45 -6.72
C ASP A 198 -2.33 0.88 -8.19
N GLY A 199 -1.19 1.48 -8.58
CA GLY A 199 -0.90 1.88 -9.96
C GLY A 199 -0.97 0.74 -11.00
N MET A 200 -1.09 -0.51 -10.54
CA MET A 200 -1.33 -1.66 -11.41
C MET A 200 -2.76 -2.21 -11.34
N THR A 201 -3.58 -1.75 -10.39
CA THR A 201 -4.88 -2.36 -10.08
C THR A 201 -5.76 -2.55 -11.32
N TYR A 202 -5.92 -1.53 -12.15
CA TYR A 202 -6.74 -1.59 -13.37
C TYR A 202 -6.24 -2.55 -14.44
N LYS A 203 -5.00 -3.01 -14.37
CA LYS A 203 -4.36 -3.90 -15.35
C LYS A 203 -4.28 -5.34 -14.87
N ILE A 204 -4.35 -5.56 -13.56
CA ILE A 204 -4.15 -6.89 -12.97
C ILE A 204 -5.38 -7.42 -12.24
N THR A 205 -6.43 -6.60 -12.09
CA THR A 205 -7.70 -7.02 -11.47
C THR A 205 -8.90 -6.57 -12.29
N ASN A 206 -10.01 -7.25 -12.08
CA ASN A 206 -11.33 -6.73 -12.44
C ASN A 206 -11.76 -5.75 -11.32
N VAL A 207 -11.78 -4.46 -11.59
CA VAL A 207 -12.06 -3.42 -10.58
C VAL A 207 -13.46 -3.56 -9.96
N ALA A 208 -14.42 -4.11 -10.69
CA ALA A 208 -15.80 -4.26 -10.20
C ALA A 208 -15.95 -5.44 -9.23
N THR A 209 -15.18 -6.52 -9.42
CA THR A 209 -15.26 -7.75 -8.62
C THR A 209 -14.06 -7.96 -7.71
N GLY A 210 -12.96 -7.24 -7.92
CA GLY A 210 -11.68 -7.48 -7.26
C GLY A 210 -10.95 -8.74 -7.73
N GLU A 211 -11.50 -9.50 -8.67
CA GLU A 211 -10.92 -10.76 -9.15
C GLU A 211 -9.61 -10.54 -9.90
N ALA A 212 -8.66 -11.46 -9.71
CA ALA A 212 -7.37 -11.43 -10.39
C ALA A 212 -7.51 -11.62 -11.91
N TYR A 213 -6.78 -10.82 -12.69
CA TYR A 213 -6.60 -11.10 -14.11
C TYR A 213 -5.55 -12.21 -14.27
N GLU A 214 -6.01 -13.45 -14.17
CA GLU A 214 -5.16 -14.66 -14.15
C GLU A 214 -4.09 -14.73 -15.25
N PRO A 215 -4.35 -14.36 -16.54
CA PRO A 215 -3.33 -14.47 -17.57
C PRO A 215 -2.07 -13.65 -17.28
N PHE A 216 -2.23 -12.48 -16.64
CA PHE A 216 -1.09 -11.66 -16.23
C PHE A 216 -0.24 -12.37 -15.17
N PHE A 217 -0.87 -12.89 -14.13
CA PHE A 217 -0.16 -13.53 -13.03
C PHE A 217 0.51 -14.83 -13.46
N ARG A 218 -0.20 -15.72 -14.19
CA ARG A 218 0.37 -16.97 -14.71
C ARG A 218 1.61 -16.71 -15.57
N GLY A 219 1.47 -15.83 -16.58
CA GLY A 219 2.58 -15.50 -17.47
C GLY A 219 3.75 -14.81 -16.75
N SER A 220 3.47 -14.03 -15.71
CA SER A 220 4.50 -13.35 -14.93
C SER A 220 5.27 -14.34 -14.04
N TRP A 221 4.59 -15.23 -13.33
CA TRP A 221 5.25 -16.27 -12.52
C TRP A 221 6.01 -17.29 -13.36
N GLU A 222 5.52 -17.63 -14.56
CA GLU A 222 6.28 -18.48 -15.52
C GLU A 222 7.60 -17.83 -15.92
N ARG A 223 7.62 -16.51 -16.15
CA ARG A 223 8.87 -15.77 -16.42
C ARG A 223 9.82 -15.80 -15.22
N VAL A 224 9.31 -15.69 -14.00
CA VAL A 224 10.14 -15.81 -12.79
C VAL A 224 10.76 -17.21 -12.71
N ARG A 225 9.98 -18.29 -12.95
CA ARG A 225 10.49 -19.66 -13.01
C ARG A 225 11.53 -19.87 -14.11
N ALA A 226 11.41 -19.13 -15.20
CA ALA A 226 12.37 -19.12 -16.29
C ALA A 226 13.61 -18.24 -16.04
N GLY A 227 13.78 -17.68 -14.83
CA GLY A 227 14.96 -16.90 -14.46
C GLY A 227 14.89 -15.42 -14.86
N ALA A 228 13.70 -14.84 -14.99
CA ALA A 228 13.57 -13.40 -15.22
C ALA A 228 14.25 -12.60 -14.10
N ASN A 229 14.88 -11.49 -14.46
CA ASN A 229 15.51 -10.57 -13.52
C ASN A 229 14.72 -9.26 -13.35
N SER A 230 15.08 -8.47 -12.35
CA SER A 230 14.41 -7.20 -12.04
C SER A 230 14.46 -6.18 -13.18
N ALA A 231 15.51 -6.18 -14.03
CA ALA A 231 15.60 -5.25 -15.16
C ALA A 231 14.57 -5.59 -16.25
N ASN A 232 14.45 -6.89 -16.56
CA ASN A 232 13.42 -7.38 -17.51
C ASN A 232 12.02 -7.11 -16.97
N PHE A 233 11.80 -7.30 -15.68
CA PHE A 233 10.53 -7.02 -15.04
C PHE A 233 10.19 -5.52 -15.02
N ALA A 234 11.15 -4.65 -14.70
CA ALA A 234 10.97 -3.21 -14.81
C ALA A 234 10.63 -2.76 -16.25
N SER A 235 11.26 -3.39 -17.27
CA SER A 235 10.94 -3.12 -18.67
C SER A 235 9.50 -3.54 -19.01
N LEU A 236 9.03 -4.66 -18.48
CA LEU A 236 7.65 -5.08 -18.62
C LEU A 236 6.68 -4.07 -18.00
N LEU A 237 6.92 -3.65 -16.75
CA LEU A 237 6.05 -2.67 -16.08
C LEU A 237 5.99 -1.34 -16.83
N ARG A 238 7.12 -0.86 -17.38
CA ARG A 238 7.14 0.36 -18.22
C ARG A 238 6.34 0.20 -19.53
N SER A 239 6.31 -1.01 -20.09
CA SER A 239 5.56 -1.26 -21.33
C SER A 239 4.04 -1.34 -21.14
N ILE A 240 3.57 -1.44 -19.90
CA ILE A 240 2.15 -1.42 -19.58
C ILE A 240 1.70 0.04 -19.56
N GLU A 241 0.96 0.42 -20.59
CA GLU A 241 0.35 1.76 -20.63
C GLU A 241 -0.70 1.89 -19.53
N ASP A 242 -0.57 2.93 -18.72
CA ASP A 242 -1.58 3.34 -17.79
C ASP A 242 -2.17 4.67 -18.25
N ASP A 243 -3.38 4.57 -18.75
CA ASP A 243 -4.19 5.68 -19.27
C ASP A 243 -5.23 6.18 -18.26
N GLN A 244 -5.24 5.65 -17.06
CA GLN A 244 -6.26 5.93 -16.04
C GLN A 244 -5.72 6.73 -14.86
N THR A 245 -4.62 6.30 -14.25
CA THR A 245 -4.07 6.95 -13.06
C THR A 245 -2.78 7.71 -13.35
N GLY A 246 -1.94 7.18 -14.22
CA GLY A 246 -0.59 7.68 -14.46
C GLY A 246 0.34 7.53 -13.26
N ASP A 247 -0.03 6.68 -12.31
CA ASP A 247 0.66 6.48 -11.04
C ASP A 247 1.89 5.58 -11.16
N ASP A 248 2.71 5.56 -10.12
CA ASP A 248 3.87 4.68 -10.00
C ASP A 248 3.44 3.21 -10.02
N LYS A 249 4.27 2.34 -10.59
CA LYS A 249 3.97 0.92 -10.71
C LYS A 249 5.02 0.11 -9.98
N THR A 250 4.64 -0.50 -8.88
CA THR A 250 5.54 -1.32 -8.08
C THR A 250 4.95 -2.69 -7.83
N MET A 251 5.75 -3.71 -8.09
CA MET A 251 5.36 -5.10 -7.83
C MET A 251 6.53 -5.94 -7.34
N VAL A 252 6.19 -6.94 -6.53
CA VAL A 252 7.03 -8.10 -6.22
C VAL A 252 6.29 -9.36 -6.64
N LEU A 253 6.95 -10.21 -7.42
CA LEU A 253 6.47 -11.52 -7.82
C LEU A 253 7.33 -12.58 -7.16
N ALA A 254 6.70 -13.58 -6.55
CA ALA A 254 7.37 -14.71 -5.93
C ALA A 254 6.73 -16.03 -6.38
N THR A 255 7.54 -17.05 -6.60
CA THR A 255 7.07 -18.38 -6.96
C THR A 255 8.02 -19.45 -6.44
N LEU A 256 7.48 -20.60 -6.07
CA LEU A 256 8.30 -21.77 -5.77
C LEU A 256 8.90 -22.31 -7.06
N CYS A 257 10.22 -22.50 -7.05
CA CYS A 257 11.03 -23.09 -8.12
C CYS A 257 11.70 -24.34 -7.60
N TRP A 258 11.81 -25.37 -8.44
CA TRP A 258 12.63 -26.54 -8.12
C TRP A 258 14.06 -26.26 -8.57
N GLU A 259 15.01 -26.37 -7.65
CA GLU A 259 16.44 -26.29 -7.96
C GLU A 259 17.10 -27.67 -7.73
N ASP A 260 17.80 -28.16 -8.74
CA ASP A 260 18.55 -29.41 -8.66
C ASP A 260 19.81 -29.22 -7.80
N ASP A 261 20.12 -30.20 -6.94
CA ASP A 261 21.29 -30.20 -6.05
C ASP A 261 22.65 -30.08 -6.78
N ALA A 262 22.67 -30.17 -8.10
CA ALA A 262 23.90 -30.09 -8.91
C ALA A 262 24.55 -28.70 -8.91
N TYR A 263 23.84 -27.67 -8.42
CA TYR A 263 24.32 -26.28 -8.38
C TYR A 263 24.02 -25.67 -6.99
N HIS A 264 24.91 -25.93 -6.04
CA HIS A 264 24.88 -25.22 -4.74
C HIS A 264 25.93 -24.13 -4.67
N PRO A 265 25.61 -22.86 -4.88
CA PRO A 265 26.24 -21.82 -4.11
C PRO A 265 25.75 -21.97 -2.66
N SER A 266 26.62 -21.78 -1.67
CA SER A 266 26.21 -21.67 -0.26
C SER A 266 24.99 -20.76 -0.15
N PRO A 267 24.01 -21.08 0.73
CA PRO A 267 22.76 -20.31 0.84
C PRO A 267 23.04 -18.89 1.38
N THR A 268 23.51 -18.01 0.51
CA THR A 268 23.64 -16.61 0.84
C THR A 268 22.24 -15.99 0.75
N PRO A 269 21.77 -15.31 1.80
CA PRO A 269 20.47 -14.64 1.73
C PRO A 269 20.42 -13.67 0.56
N ILE A 270 19.40 -13.79 -0.28
CA ILE A 270 19.11 -12.82 -1.34
C ILE A 270 18.29 -11.70 -0.71
N ILE A 271 18.84 -10.50 -0.72
CA ILE A 271 18.17 -9.29 -0.18
C ILE A 271 18.18 -8.23 -1.28
N LYS A 272 17.00 -7.69 -1.56
CA LYS A 272 16.86 -6.56 -2.48
C LYS A 272 15.85 -5.54 -1.94
N MET A 273 16.11 -4.31 -2.29
CA MET A 273 15.24 -3.16 -2.11
C MET A 273 15.22 -2.34 -3.41
N THR A 274 14.37 -1.35 -3.48
CA THR A 274 14.43 -0.27 -4.47
C THR A 274 15.87 0.22 -4.58
N ALA A 275 16.34 0.45 -5.78
CA ALA A 275 17.78 0.57 -6.12
C ALA A 275 18.54 1.68 -5.36
N SER A 276 17.86 2.69 -4.84
CA SER A 276 18.47 3.79 -4.07
C SER A 276 17.50 4.40 -3.07
N SER A 277 18.05 4.92 -1.99
CA SER A 277 17.25 5.75 -1.06
C SER A 277 16.74 7.00 -1.78
N PRO A 278 15.53 7.48 -1.48
CA PRO A 278 15.05 8.75 -1.98
C PRO A 278 15.98 9.90 -1.62
N THR A 279 15.96 10.97 -2.41
CA THR A 279 16.74 12.16 -2.09
C THR A 279 16.22 12.79 -0.79
N PRO A 280 17.08 13.12 0.18
CA PRO A 280 16.63 13.78 1.39
C PRO A 280 15.89 15.09 1.07
N PRO A 281 14.81 15.40 1.80
CA PRO A 281 14.14 16.69 1.64
C PRO A 281 15.16 17.81 1.95
N PRO A 282 15.03 18.98 1.29
CA PRO A 282 15.91 20.11 1.55
C PRO A 282 15.78 20.52 3.02
N VAL A 283 16.88 20.46 3.74
CA VAL A 283 16.97 20.97 5.10
C VAL A 283 16.70 22.48 5.03
N ARG A 284 15.58 22.93 5.57
CA ARG A 284 15.35 24.36 5.73
C ARG A 284 16.48 24.88 6.63
N PRO A 285 17.30 25.88 6.21
CA PRO A 285 18.20 26.52 7.13
C PRO A 285 17.34 27.03 8.29
N ASN A 286 17.77 26.74 9.53
CA ASN A 286 17.16 27.32 10.72
C ASN A 286 17.21 28.84 10.55
N THR A 287 16.12 29.40 10.05
CA THR A 287 15.93 30.85 10.06
C THR A 287 15.87 31.18 11.55
N PRO A 288 16.80 32.01 12.09
CA PRO A 288 16.69 32.43 13.47
C PRO A 288 15.28 33.01 13.63
N VAL A 289 14.54 32.52 14.61
CA VAL A 289 13.25 33.09 14.97
C VAL A 289 13.54 34.57 15.21
N ALA A 290 13.13 35.42 14.27
CA ALA A 290 13.20 36.86 14.45
C ALA A 290 12.43 37.15 15.75
N GLN A 291 13.11 37.65 16.75
CA GLN A 291 12.48 38.12 17.97
C GLN A 291 11.35 39.03 17.54
N ALA A 292 10.12 38.68 17.92
CA ALA A 292 8.96 39.50 17.65
C ALA A 292 9.23 40.90 18.19
N VAL A 293 9.42 41.85 17.31
CA VAL A 293 9.38 43.26 17.66
C VAL A 293 7.98 43.53 18.21
N PRO A 294 7.84 44.12 19.40
CA PRO A 294 6.54 44.45 19.95
C PRO A 294 5.77 45.29 18.90
N ALA A 295 4.59 44.86 18.56
CA ALA A 295 3.72 45.59 17.62
C ALA A 295 3.41 46.96 18.21
N GLU A 296 3.71 48.01 17.48
CA GLU A 296 3.28 49.39 17.76
C GLU A 296 1.74 49.41 17.84
N PRO A 297 1.12 50.09 18.84
CA PRO A 297 -0.33 50.07 18.96
C PRO A 297 -0.96 50.72 17.71
N ALA A 298 -1.95 50.04 17.14
CA ALA A 298 -2.70 50.53 16.00
C ALA A 298 -3.33 51.91 16.27
N PRO A 299 -3.32 52.87 15.31
CA PRO A 299 -4.00 54.16 15.46
C PRO A 299 -5.50 53.94 15.67
N ALA A 300 -6.08 54.78 16.56
CA ALA A 300 -7.50 54.74 16.87
C ALA A 300 -8.36 55.04 15.60
N PRO A 301 -9.53 54.41 15.44
CA PRO A 301 -10.41 54.67 14.34
C PRO A 301 -10.92 56.13 14.37
N PRO A 302 -11.11 56.76 13.21
CA PRO A 302 -11.66 58.14 13.15
C PRO A 302 -13.10 58.15 13.67
N GLU A 303 -13.42 59.21 14.44
CA GLU A 303 -14.77 59.52 14.93
C GLU A 303 -15.78 59.63 13.78
N ALA A 304 -16.93 59.00 13.94
CA ALA A 304 -18.03 59.02 12.99
C ALA A 304 -18.62 60.46 12.94
N THR A 305 -18.47 61.10 11.84
CA THR A 305 -19.21 62.35 11.53
C THR A 305 -20.61 61.98 11.06
N ASP A 306 -21.60 62.56 11.79
CA ASP A 306 -23.03 62.53 11.48
C ASP A 306 -23.30 62.99 10.04
N LEU A 307 -24.00 62.17 9.25
CA LEU A 307 -24.68 62.61 8.03
C LEU A 307 -26.19 62.53 8.23
N PRO A 308 -26.93 63.50 7.68
CA PRO A 308 -28.35 63.67 7.96
C PRO A 308 -29.24 62.61 7.31
N VAL A 309 -30.28 62.23 8.04
CA VAL A 309 -31.37 61.37 7.62
C VAL A 309 -32.23 62.09 6.59
N ASP A 310 -32.38 61.52 5.39
CA ASP A 310 -33.40 61.89 4.45
C ASP A 310 -34.51 60.83 4.41
N THR A 311 -35.70 61.25 4.74
CA THR A 311 -36.94 60.47 4.76
C THR A 311 -37.68 60.69 3.47
N SER A 312 -37.88 59.65 2.67
CA SER A 312 -39.06 59.58 1.80
C SER A 312 -39.37 58.14 1.35
N ASP A 313 -40.52 57.74 1.77
CA ASP A 313 -41.48 56.73 1.27
C ASP A 313 -41.18 55.94 0.00
N ALA A 314 -41.40 54.60 0.05
CA ALA A 314 -42.44 53.94 -0.71
C ALA A 314 -42.46 52.40 -0.53
N VAL A 315 -43.48 51.95 0.02
CA VAL A 315 -44.28 50.74 -0.10
C VAL A 315 -44.02 49.89 -1.37
N ALA A 316 -43.74 48.59 -1.22
CA ALA A 316 -44.40 47.48 -1.98
C ALA A 316 -43.98 46.09 -1.48
N ALA A 317 -44.93 45.42 -0.90
CA ALA A 317 -45.39 44.02 -1.08
C ALA A 317 -44.38 42.89 -1.26
N THR A 318 -44.38 42.03 -0.24
CA THR A 318 -44.02 40.61 -0.26
C THR A 318 -45.00 39.76 -1.10
N PRO A 319 -44.58 38.60 -1.60
CA PRO A 319 -45.37 37.42 -1.33
C PRO A 319 -44.56 36.25 -0.72
N GLU A 320 -45.17 35.57 0.26
CA GLU A 320 -44.75 34.32 0.84
C GLU A 320 -44.83 33.16 -0.17
N PRO A 321 -44.06 32.10 -0.01
CA PRO A 321 -44.34 30.82 -0.67
C PRO A 321 -45.07 29.87 0.25
N ASP A 322 -46.03 29.22 -0.37
CA ASP A 322 -46.91 28.17 0.08
C ASP A 322 -46.19 26.97 0.68
N THR A 323 -46.70 26.53 1.81
CA THR A 323 -46.41 25.22 2.42
C THR A 323 -47.46 24.20 2.02
N ALA A 324 -47.04 23.11 1.38
CA ALA A 324 -47.87 21.88 1.26
C ALA A 324 -47.15 20.68 1.88
N PRO A 325 -47.84 19.78 2.58
CA PRO A 325 -47.24 18.75 3.42
C PRO A 325 -46.98 17.45 2.66
N LEU A 326 -45.82 16.86 2.93
CA LEU A 326 -45.43 15.55 2.42
C LEU A 326 -46.06 14.43 3.26
N ALA A 327 -46.79 13.55 2.58
CA ALA A 327 -47.40 12.35 3.11
C ALA A 327 -46.38 11.28 3.48
N LYS A 328 -46.53 10.71 4.68
CA LYS A 328 -45.82 9.51 5.16
C LYS A 328 -46.39 8.26 4.49
N SER A 329 -45.59 7.52 3.77
CA SER A 329 -45.92 6.15 3.32
C SER A 329 -45.04 5.16 4.10
N SER A 330 -45.66 4.41 4.96
CA SER A 330 -45.13 3.25 5.67
C SER A 330 -45.34 2.01 4.83
N SER A 331 -44.32 1.25 4.52
CA SER A 331 -44.46 -0.15 4.09
C SER A 331 -43.39 -1.02 4.76
N ARG A 332 -43.91 -1.91 5.64
CA ARG A 332 -43.15 -2.99 6.27
C ARG A 332 -42.92 -4.13 5.27
N PRO A 333 -41.76 -4.82 5.27
CA PRO A 333 -41.60 -6.05 4.52
C PRO A 333 -42.19 -7.27 5.27
N ARG A 334 -42.86 -8.13 4.50
CA ARG A 334 -43.40 -9.42 4.95
C ARG A 334 -42.30 -10.47 5.09
N LEU A 335 -42.30 -11.16 6.22
CA LEU A 335 -41.63 -12.46 6.42
C LEU A 335 -42.21 -13.53 5.47
N PHE A 336 -41.33 -14.25 4.77
CA PHE A 336 -41.70 -15.53 4.17
C PHE A 336 -41.16 -16.68 5.04
N ARG A 337 -42.15 -17.55 5.42
CA ARG A 337 -41.96 -18.80 6.17
C ARG A 337 -41.31 -19.87 5.29
N ARG A 338 -40.40 -20.64 5.88
CA ARG A 338 -39.98 -21.97 5.42
C ARG A 338 -41.16 -22.90 5.23
N SER A 339 -41.06 -23.73 4.19
CA SER A 339 -41.82 -24.96 4.03
C SER A 339 -40.85 -26.08 3.67
N GLU A 340 -40.77 -27.07 4.51
CA GLU A 340 -40.05 -28.32 4.29
C GLU A 340 -40.82 -29.18 3.24
N LYS A 341 -40.05 -29.77 2.33
CA LYS A 341 -40.18 -31.20 1.96
C LYS A 341 -38.88 -31.63 1.27
#